data_ec65c98d3bf3208def1c261050b066de
#
_entry.id   ec65c98d3bf3208def1c261050b066de
#
_cell.length_a   1.000
_cell.length_b   1.000
_cell.length_c   1.000
_cell.angle_alpha   90.00
_cell.angle_beta   90.00
_cell.angle_gamma   90.00
#
_symmetry.space_group_name_H-M   'P 1'
#
loop_
_entity.id
_entity.type
_entity.pdbx_description
1 polymer ?
#
loop_
_entity_poly.entity_id
_entity_poly.type
_entity_poly.pdbx_seq_one_letter_code
_entity_poly.pdbx_strand_id
1 'polypeptide(L)'
;MRRDSLRLLPRIAAIGITQLIGWGATFNFPGVLGDRIAADLGFSLTIALLGPTLMLVVLAGVSWFLAGSFERRGARPIMAIGTLLAACGLLLLAMAQDRITYLLPWLVLGVAGAGILTTAAQIAIAEIAGDHARQSIGILALFSGLASTIFWPLANTLDDAIGWRATLVVFAASFLGICLPLIWKAIPSHTPIAQTAGPSSIHQQITLDWSAFWLMAGAIAANGFITWGFSLTLIPLFEDRGLGRAEAVAIASSLGLVQIAARAVDALGGRRWSGLTTGLIASAVLPIAYMLLLVGSGRGLILTFVVLYGLAGGAMAIARSAIPLTVFPRVAYARASARLALPGVRDRPARLRRDPDAR
;
A
#
# COMPACT_ATOMS: atom_id res chain seq x y z
N MET A 1 -4.78 7.33 26.93
CA MET A 1 -3.73 7.79 25.99
C MET A 1 -2.77 8.67 26.78
N ARG A 2 -1.49 8.28 26.87
CA ARG A 2 -0.47 9.06 27.59
C ARG A 2 -0.20 10.35 26.83
N ARG A 3 0.21 11.45 27.52
CA ARG A 3 0.48 12.78 26.93
C ARG A 3 1.43 12.73 25.72
N ASP A 4 2.33 11.76 25.66
CA ASP A 4 3.28 11.61 24.57
C ASP A 4 2.63 11.14 23.25
N SER A 5 1.59 10.29 23.31
CA SER A 5 0.86 9.87 22.11
C SER A 5 0.06 11.01 21.48
N LEU A 6 -0.40 12.00 22.26
CA LEU A 6 -1.09 13.18 21.74
C LEU A 6 -0.13 14.12 20.97
N ARG A 7 1.15 14.19 21.36
CA ARG A 7 2.17 14.98 20.66
C ARG A 7 2.59 14.36 19.31
N LEU A 8 2.40 13.03 19.15
CA LEU A 8 2.70 12.33 17.90
C LEU A 8 1.56 12.45 16.88
N LEU A 9 0.32 12.67 17.32
CA LEU A 9 -0.86 12.73 16.44
C LEU A 9 -0.70 13.68 15.25
N PRO A 10 -0.21 14.91 15.38
CA PRO A 10 -0.05 15.81 14.23
C PRO A 10 0.96 15.28 13.18
N ARG A 11 2.02 14.61 13.64
CA ARG A 11 3.03 14.01 12.73
C ARG A 11 2.47 12.78 12.03
N ILE A 12 1.73 11.93 12.75
CA ILE A 12 1.06 10.75 12.19
C ILE A 12 0.01 11.20 11.16
N ALA A 13 -0.79 12.22 11.49
CA ALA A 13 -1.78 12.78 10.58
C ALA A 13 -1.12 13.38 9.33
N ALA A 14 -0.01 14.10 9.47
CA ALA A 14 0.74 14.63 8.34
C ALA A 14 1.20 13.52 7.38
N ILE A 15 1.79 12.43 7.90
CA ILE A 15 2.17 11.27 7.09
C ILE A 15 0.92 10.56 6.55
N GLY A 16 -0.17 10.49 7.33
CA GLY A 16 -1.45 9.95 6.88
C GLY A 16 -2.01 10.69 5.66
N ILE A 17 -1.97 12.02 5.66
CA ILE A 17 -2.37 12.85 4.52
C ILE A 17 -1.48 12.55 3.30
N THR A 18 -0.17 12.39 3.48
CA THR A 18 0.71 12.01 2.35
C THR A 18 0.37 10.63 1.80
N GLN A 19 -0.09 9.68 2.62
CA GLN A 19 -0.55 8.38 2.15
C GLN A 19 -1.88 8.46 1.41
N LEU A 20 -2.80 9.26 1.89
CA LEU A 20 -4.09 9.50 1.26
C LEU A 20 -3.90 10.10 -0.14
N ILE A 21 -3.08 11.15 -0.26
CA ILE A 21 -2.74 11.78 -1.54
C ILE A 21 -1.93 10.81 -2.39
N GLY A 22 -0.93 10.14 -1.81
CA GLY A 22 -0.05 9.21 -2.51
C GLY A 22 -0.83 8.10 -3.22
N TRP A 23 -1.66 7.36 -2.51
CA TRP A 23 -2.48 6.30 -3.10
C TRP A 23 -3.60 6.84 -4.00
N GLY A 24 -4.24 7.94 -3.60
CA GLY A 24 -5.32 8.56 -4.35
C GLY A 24 -4.89 9.07 -5.70
N ALA A 25 -3.85 9.87 -5.73
CA ALA A 25 -3.34 10.54 -6.93
C ALA A 25 -2.42 9.68 -7.81
N THR A 26 -2.07 8.43 -7.40
CA THR A 26 -1.27 7.52 -8.22
C THR A 26 -2.03 6.27 -8.60
N PHE A 27 -2.35 5.40 -7.63
CA PHE A 27 -2.95 4.10 -7.88
C PHE A 27 -4.45 4.16 -8.15
N ASN A 28 -5.20 5.03 -7.45
CA ASN A 28 -6.66 4.99 -7.49
C ASN A 28 -7.28 5.75 -8.68
N PHE A 29 -6.68 6.83 -9.16
CA PHE A 29 -7.29 7.66 -10.22
C PHE A 29 -7.59 6.90 -11.51
N PRO A 30 -6.80 5.89 -11.97
CA PRO A 30 -7.12 5.16 -13.20
C PRO A 30 -8.42 4.36 -13.14
N GLY A 31 -8.90 4.03 -11.93
CA GLY A 31 -10.21 3.41 -11.77
C GLY A 31 -11.39 4.33 -12.16
N VAL A 32 -11.14 5.65 -12.22
CA VAL A 32 -12.14 6.67 -12.62
C VAL A 32 -11.83 7.24 -14.00
N LEU A 33 -10.56 7.56 -14.25
CA LEU A 33 -10.13 8.27 -15.46
C LEU A 33 -9.64 7.34 -16.57
N GLY A 34 -9.46 6.05 -16.28
CA GLY A 34 -8.82 5.10 -17.19
C GLY A 34 -9.56 4.93 -18.51
N ASP A 35 -10.88 4.91 -18.49
CA ASP A 35 -11.74 4.86 -19.67
C ASP A 35 -11.62 6.12 -20.55
N ARG A 36 -11.62 7.30 -19.92
CA ARG A 36 -11.48 8.59 -20.60
C ARG A 36 -10.09 8.77 -21.21
N ILE A 37 -9.05 8.40 -20.46
CA ILE A 37 -7.67 8.41 -20.96
C ILE A 37 -7.52 7.45 -22.15
N ALA A 38 -8.10 6.24 -22.02
CA ALA A 38 -8.06 5.24 -23.09
C ALA A 38 -8.75 5.72 -24.36
N ALA A 39 -9.92 6.36 -24.23
CA ALA A 39 -10.66 6.93 -25.35
C ALA A 39 -9.90 8.09 -26.02
N ASP A 40 -9.33 9.00 -25.22
CA ASP A 40 -8.60 10.17 -25.73
C ASP A 40 -7.29 9.77 -26.46
N LEU A 41 -6.59 8.76 -25.96
CA LEU A 41 -5.31 8.27 -26.52
C LEU A 41 -5.47 7.11 -27.51
N GLY A 42 -6.69 6.65 -27.80
CA GLY A 42 -6.99 5.66 -28.82
C GLY A 42 -6.50 4.23 -28.49
N PHE A 43 -6.54 3.82 -27.21
CA PHE A 43 -6.22 2.46 -26.80
C PHE A 43 -7.29 1.86 -25.86
N SER A 44 -7.19 0.57 -25.55
CA SER A 44 -8.17 -0.10 -24.71
C SER A 44 -8.00 0.26 -23.23
N LEU A 45 -9.08 0.16 -22.45
CA LEU A 45 -9.05 0.28 -20.98
C LEU A 45 -8.04 -0.69 -20.34
N THR A 46 -7.83 -1.87 -20.94
CA THR A 46 -6.81 -2.83 -20.47
C THR A 46 -5.40 -2.22 -20.47
N ILE A 47 -5.06 -1.43 -21.50
CA ILE A 47 -3.77 -0.72 -21.58
C ILE A 47 -3.72 0.39 -20.52
N ALA A 48 -4.81 1.12 -20.31
CA ALA A 48 -4.88 2.12 -19.25
C ALA A 48 -4.61 1.51 -17.86
N LEU A 49 -5.22 0.36 -17.57
CA LEU A 49 -5.05 -0.34 -16.29
C LEU A 49 -3.72 -1.09 -16.16
N LEU A 50 -2.99 -1.30 -17.26
CA LEU A 50 -1.62 -1.82 -17.21
C LEU A 50 -0.66 -0.84 -16.52
N GLY A 51 -0.92 0.46 -16.59
CA GLY A 51 -0.11 1.49 -15.94
C GLY A 51 0.06 1.27 -14.43
N PRO A 52 -1.04 1.23 -13.63
CA PRO A 52 -0.96 0.90 -12.21
C PRO A 52 -0.28 -0.44 -11.92
N THR A 53 -0.45 -1.44 -12.78
CA THR A 53 0.24 -2.74 -12.65
C THR A 53 1.75 -2.59 -12.77
N LEU A 54 2.23 -1.85 -13.78
CA LEU A 54 3.65 -1.52 -13.94
C LEU A 54 4.19 -0.76 -12.72
N MET A 55 3.43 0.23 -12.24
CA MET A 55 3.78 0.96 -11.02
C MET A 55 4.02 0.02 -9.84
N LEU A 56 3.10 -0.93 -9.58
CA LEU A 56 3.23 -1.86 -8.46
C LEU A 56 4.40 -2.84 -8.61
N VAL A 57 4.65 -3.33 -9.82
CA VAL A 57 5.81 -4.22 -10.09
C VAL A 57 7.12 -3.48 -9.85
N VAL A 58 7.26 -2.26 -10.39
CA VAL A 58 8.46 -1.44 -10.18
C VAL A 58 8.62 -1.06 -8.71
N LEU A 59 7.52 -0.66 -8.04
CA LEU A 59 7.49 -0.36 -6.60
C LEU A 59 8.03 -1.54 -5.80
N ALA A 60 7.56 -2.75 -6.07
CA ALA A 60 8.01 -3.96 -5.36
C ALA A 60 9.50 -4.21 -5.57
N GLY A 61 9.98 -4.12 -6.81
CA GLY A 61 11.41 -4.30 -7.13
C GLY A 61 12.29 -3.23 -6.48
N VAL A 62 11.92 -1.95 -6.62
CA VAL A 62 12.70 -0.83 -6.10
C VAL A 62 12.70 -0.78 -4.57
N SER A 63 11.59 -1.15 -3.91
CA SER A 63 11.52 -1.21 -2.44
C SER A 63 12.60 -2.09 -1.83
N TRP A 64 12.97 -3.17 -2.51
CA TRP A 64 14.06 -4.04 -2.11
C TRP A 64 15.41 -3.30 -2.03
N PHE A 65 15.73 -2.50 -3.05
CA PHE A 65 17.00 -1.76 -3.10
C PHE A 65 17.01 -0.54 -2.18
N LEU A 66 15.84 0.05 -1.90
CA LEU A 66 15.74 1.23 -1.05
C LEU A 66 15.92 0.93 0.44
N ALA A 67 15.73 -0.32 0.89
CA ALA A 67 15.82 -0.70 2.31
C ALA A 67 17.13 -0.19 2.98
N GLY A 68 18.28 -0.47 2.38
CA GLY A 68 19.56 0.01 2.90
C GLY A 68 19.76 1.53 2.80
N SER A 69 19.01 2.22 1.94
CA SER A 69 19.04 3.68 1.86
C SER A 69 18.24 4.33 2.98
N PHE A 70 17.13 3.73 3.37
CA PHE A 70 16.35 4.15 4.54
C PHE A 70 17.18 4.04 5.83
N GLU A 71 17.90 2.93 6.01
CA GLU A 71 18.80 2.73 7.18
C GLU A 71 19.89 3.79 7.26
N ARG A 72 20.50 4.14 6.13
CA ARG A 72 21.62 5.08 6.09
C ARG A 72 21.21 6.55 6.14
N ARG A 73 20.12 6.92 5.48
CA ARG A 73 19.73 8.33 5.26
C ARG A 73 18.47 8.74 6.01
N GLY A 74 17.73 7.76 6.57
CA GLY A 74 16.43 7.96 7.17
C GLY A 74 15.30 8.17 6.16
N ALA A 75 14.07 8.23 6.65
CA ALA A 75 12.88 8.32 5.81
C ALA A 75 12.71 9.68 5.12
N ARG A 76 13.08 10.78 5.78
CA ARG A 76 12.82 12.14 5.28
C ARG A 76 13.36 12.42 3.87
N PRO A 77 14.67 12.26 3.56
CA PRO A 77 15.20 12.57 2.24
C PRO A 77 14.64 11.63 1.17
N ILE A 78 14.43 10.35 1.49
CA ILE A 78 13.90 9.37 0.53
C ILE A 78 12.45 9.68 0.18
N MET A 79 11.62 10.00 1.18
CA MET A 79 10.23 10.39 0.95
C MET A 79 10.14 11.74 0.20
N ALA A 80 11.04 12.69 0.47
CA ALA A 80 11.08 13.95 -0.27
C ALA A 80 11.42 13.72 -1.76
N ILE A 81 12.45 12.92 -2.06
CA ILE A 81 12.82 12.56 -3.45
C ILE A 81 11.67 11.79 -4.11
N GLY A 82 11.07 10.81 -3.42
CA GLY A 82 9.93 10.08 -3.92
C GLY A 82 8.73 10.99 -4.25
N THR A 83 8.50 12.01 -3.43
CA THR A 83 7.44 13.02 -3.67
C THR A 83 7.71 13.84 -4.93
N LEU A 84 8.95 14.28 -5.14
CA LEU A 84 9.35 14.98 -6.37
C LEU A 84 9.22 14.09 -7.61
N LEU A 85 9.61 12.82 -7.51
CA LEU A 85 9.45 11.86 -8.60
C LEU A 85 7.97 11.56 -8.88
N ALA A 86 7.10 11.51 -7.87
CA ALA A 86 5.67 11.33 -8.07
C ALA A 86 5.05 12.51 -8.84
N ALA A 87 5.39 13.73 -8.45
CA ALA A 87 4.96 14.93 -9.17
C ALA A 87 5.48 14.92 -10.63
N CYS A 88 6.75 14.60 -10.85
CA CYS A 88 7.35 14.47 -12.16
C CYS A 88 6.62 13.39 -13.01
N GLY A 89 6.39 12.20 -12.45
CA GLY A 89 5.69 11.10 -13.12
C GLY A 89 4.27 11.48 -13.53
N LEU A 90 3.52 12.21 -12.69
CA LEU A 90 2.18 12.71 -13.02
C LEU A 90 2.21 13.78 -14.10
N LEU A 91 3.18 14.69 -14.08
CA LEU A 91 3.34 15.70 -15.13
C LEU A 91 3.69 15.05 -16.48
N LEU A 92 4.60 14.07 -16.48
CA LEU A 92 4.92 13.30 -17.69
C LEU A 92 3.68 12.55 -18.21
N LEU A 93 2.88 11.98 -17.31
CA LEU A 93 1.66 11.29 -17.67
C LEU A 93 0.61 12.25 -18.26
N ALA A 94 0.50 13.48 -17.74
CA ALA A 94 -0.38 14.51 -18.27
C ALA A 94 0.00 14.93 -19.71
N MET A 95 1.27 14.73 -20.10
CA MET A 95 1.78 15.02 -21.44
C MET A 95 1.67 13.83 -22.41
N ALA A 96 1.13 12.70 -21.98
CA ALA A 96 1.01 11.50 -22.79
C ALA A 96 0.16 11.74 -24.05
N GLN A 97 0.64 11.22 -25.21
CA GLN A 97 -0.01 11.34 -26.52
C GLN A 97 -0.28 9.97 -27.17
N ASP A 98 0.41 8.92 -26.71
CA ASP A 98 0.30 7.55 -27.21
C ASP A 98 0.53 6.52 -26.10
N ARG A 99 0.51 5.23 -26.46
CA ARG A 99 0.67 4.12 -25.51
C ARG A 99 2.02 4.13 -24.80
N ILE A 100 3.09 4.50 -25.50
CA ILE A 100 4.46 4.48 -24.95
C ILE A 100 4.63 5.63 -23.97
N THR A 101 4.27 6.84 -24.39
CA THR A 101 4.33 8.03 -23.55
C THR A 101 3.35 7.98 -22.38
N TYR A 102 2.30 7.13 -22.46
CA TYR A 102 1.43 6.82 -21.33
C TYR A 102 2.08 5.81 -20.36
N LEU A 103 2.72 4.74 -20.85
CA LEU A 103 3.22 3.67 -19.98
C LEU A 103 4.56 4.00 -19.31
N LEU A 104 5.44 4.76 -19.95
CA LEU A 104 6.75 5.11 -19.39
C LEU A 104 6.68 5.88 -18.05
N PRO A 105 5.80 6.87 -17.86
CA PRO A 105 5.67 7.59 -16.60
C PRO A 105 5.30 6.69 -15.42
N TRP A 106 4.63 5.55 -15.64
CA TRP A 106 4.30 4.60 -14.59
C TRP A 106 5.52 3.92 -13.98
N LEU A 107 6.62 3.81 -14.73
CA LEU A 107 7.91 3.34 -14.19
C LEU A 107 8.45 4.36 -13.17
N VAL A 108 8.37 5.66 -13.51
CA VAL A 108 8.75 6.74 -12.58
C VAL A 108 7.86 6.74 -11.35
N LEU A 109 6.53 6.60 -11.53
CA LEU A 109 5.57 6.50 -10.42
C LEU A 109 5.83 5.26 -9.55
N GLY A 110 6.31 4.16 -10.13
CA GLY A 110 6.71 2.97 -9.37
C GLY A 110 7.93 3.22 -8.48
N VAL A 111 8.96 3.87 -9.01
CA VAL A 111 10.14 4.30 -8.23
C VAL A 111 9.73 5.28 -7.14
N ALA A 112 8.91 6.26 -7.47
CA ALA A 112 8.36 7.23 -6.53
C ALA A 112 7.58 6.52 -5.42
N GLY A 113 6.71 5.59 -5.79
CA GLY A 113 5.87 4.82 -4.86
C GLY A 113 6.68 4.05 -3.82
N ALA A 114 7.82 3.46 -4.21
CA ALA A 114 8.72 2.80 -3.26
C ALA A 114 9.28 3.77 -2.20
N GLY A 115 9.44 5.05 -2.57
CA GLY A 115 9.94 6.09 -1.66
C GLY A 115 8.87 6.77 -0.82
N ILE A 116 7.56 6.73 -1.20
CA ILE A 116 6.53 7.54 -0.53
C ILE A 116 5.33 6.74 -0.01
N LEU A 117 5.02 5.56 -0.58
CA LEU A 117 3.81 4.82 -0.21
C LEU A 117 4.01 4.01 1.08
N THR A 118 3.18 2.99 1.28
CA THR A 118 2.99 2.31 2.57
C THR A 118 4.28 1.94 3.30
N THR A 119 5.24 1.32 2.61
CA THR A 119 6.50 0.89 3.26
C THR A 119 7.32 2.07 3.77
N ALA A 120 7.48 3.09 2.95
CA ALA A 120 8.22 4.31 3.33
C ALA A 120 7.54 5.02 4.51
N ALA A 121 6.22 5.14 4.48
CA ALA A 121 5.46 5.76 5.56
C ALA A 121 5.52 4.96 6.86
N GLN A 122 5.51 3.63 6.81
CA GLN A 122 5.67 2.78 7.99
C GLN A 122 7.06 2.94 8.60
N ILE A 123 8.10 3.05 7.78
CA ILE A 123 9.47 3.34 8.24
C ILE A 123 9.51 4.72 8.91
N ALA A 124 8.95 5.75 8.27
CA ALA A 124 8.88 7.09 8.84
C ALA A 124 8.13 7.12 10.18
N ILE A 125 7.02 6.38 10.29
CA ILE A 125 6.29 6.25 11.56
C ILE A 125 7.13 5.51 12.60
N ALA A 126 7.88 4.48 12.24
CA ALA A 126 8.75 3.77 13.16
C ALA A 126 9.86 4.68 13.70
N GLU A 127 10.44 5.53 12.85
CA GLU A 127 11.45 6.54 13.26
C GLU A 127 10.88 7.58 14.23
N ILE A 128 9.61 7.99 14.05
CA ILE A 128 8.99 9.07 14.85
C ILE A 128 8.39 8.54 16.15
N ALA A 129 7.75 7.37 16.10
CA ALA A 129 6.90 6.88 17.17
C ALA A 129 7.58 5.86 18.11
N GLY A 130 8.73 5.30 17.73
CA GLY A 130 9.47 4.34 18.55
C GLY A 130 8.57 3.22 19.08
N ASP A 131 8.46 3.07 20.39
CA ASP A 131 7.65 2.04 21.04
C ASP A 131 6.15 2.12 20.70
N HIS A 132 5.65 3.27 20.25
CA HIS A 132 4.27 3.49 19.83
C HIS A 132 4.06 3.24 18.33
N ALA A 133 5.08 2.79 17.58
CA ALA A 133 5.04 2.61 16.13
C ALA A 133 3.88 1.70 15.68
N ARG A 134 3.65 0.58 16.37
CA ARG A 134 2.58 -0.36 16.03
C ARG A 134 1.19 0.28 16.04
N GLN A 135 0.89 1.07 17.08
CA GLN A 135 -0.39 1.78 17.18
C GLN A 135 -0.50 2.87 16.12
N SER A 136 0.59 3.60 15.88
CA SER A 136 0.67 4.68 14.91
C SER A 136 0.51 4.18 13.47
N ILE A 137 1.07 3.00 13.13
CA ILE A 137 0.86 2.34 11.84
C ILE A 137 -0.61 1.93 11.66
N GLY A 138 -1.29 1.49 12.74
CA GLY A 138 -2.72 1.23 12.70
C GLY A 138 -3.55 2.47 12.32
N ILE A 139 -3.21 3.63 12.90
CA ILE A 139 -3.85 4.91 12.56
C ILE A 139 -3.54 5.29 11.10
N LEU A 140 -2.29 5.13 10.66
CA LEU A 140 -1.87 5.40 9.29
C LEU A 140 -2.69 4.60 8.26
N ALA A 141 -3.00 3.34 8.57
CA ALA A 141 -3.78 2.47 7.69
C ALA A 141 -5.22 2.96 7.46
N LEU A 142 -5.78 3.77 8.37
CA LEU A 142 -7.10 4.39 8.18
C LEU A 142 -7.05 5.45 7.08
N PHE A 143 -5.99 6.26 7.03
CA PHE A 143 -5.82 7.27 5.97
C PHE A 143 -5.70 6.64 4.59
N SER A 144 -4.92 5.56 4.46
CA SER A 144 -4.80 4.85 3.18
C SER A 144 -6.15 4.26 2.72
N GLY A 145 -6.97 3.81 3.65
CA GLY A 145 -8.31 3.29 3.37
C GLY A 145 -9.28 4.35 2.84
N LEU A 146 -9.08 5.62 3.17
CA LEU A 146 -9.90 6.73 2.69
C LEU A 146 -9.51 7.20 1.27
N ALA A 147 -8.41 6.72 0.72
CA ALA A 147 -7.89 7.24 -0.54
C ALA A 147 -8.91 7.10 -1.69
N SER A 148 -9.53 5.95 -1.89
CA SER A 148 -10.56 5.77 -2.93
C SER A 148 -11.82 6.58 -2.63
N THR A 149 -12.25 6.63 -1.37
CA THR A 149 -13.45 7.39 -0.95
C THR A 149 -13.35 8.86 -1.29
N ILE A 150 -12.17 9.46 -1.16
CA ILE A 150 -11.96 10.89 -1.40
C ILE A 150 -11.52 11.14 -2.85
N PHE A 151 -10.58 10.34 -3.37
CA PHE A 151 -9.96 10.62 -4.66
C PHE A 151 -10.81 10.21 -5.86
N TRP A 152 -11.69 9.23 -5.75
CA TRP A 152 -12.58 8.89 -6.87
C TRP A 152 -13.58 9.99 -7.18
N PRO A 153 -14.36 10.52 -6.22
CA PRO A 153 -15.22 11.67 -6.49
C PRO A 153 -14.43 12.92 -6.91
N LEU A 154 -13.29 13.17 -6.24
CA LEU A 154 -12.44 14.32 -6.56
C LEU A 154 -11.90 14.24 -8.00
N ALA A 155 -11.38 13.08 -8.41
CA ALA A 155 -10.87 12.87 -9.76
C ALA A 155 -11.98 13.02 -10.81
N ASN A 156 -13.18 12.46 -10.56
CA ASN A 156 -14.30 12.62 -11.46
C ASN A 156 -14.73 14.08 -11.61
N THR A 157 -14.86 14.81 -10.48
CA THR A 157 -15.29 16.20 -10.49
C THR A 157 -14.25 17.12 -11.17
N LEU A 158 -12.97 16.90 -10.91
CA LEU A 158 -11.91 17.65 -11.56
C LEU A 158 -11.88 17.37 -13.07
N ASP A 159 -12.01 16.10 -13.46
CA ASP A 159 -12.00 15.71 -14.86
C ASP A 159 -13.19 16.32 -15.61
N ASP A 160 -14.40 16.30 -15.03
CA ASP A 160 -15.59 16.93 -15.60
C ASP A 160 -15.41 18.47 -15.77
N ALA A 161 -14.64 19.12 -14.88
CA ALA A 161 -14.43 20.57 -14.89
C ALA A 161 -13.28 21.02 -15.80
N ILE A 162 -12.14 20.30 -15.76
CA ILE A 162 -10.88 20.76 -16.38
C ILE A 162 -10.18 19.69 -17.23
N GLY A 163 -10.75 18.50 -17.36
CA GLY A 163 -10.22 17.38 -18.10
C GLY A 163 -9.11 16.62 -17.35
N TRP A 164 -8.85 15.38 -17.80
CA TRP A 164 -7.94 14.46 -17.11
C TRP A 164 -6.49 14.95 -17.05
N ARG A 165 -6.00 15.62 -18.09
CA ARG A 165 -4.62 16.16 -18.12
C ARG A 165 -4.42 17.21 -17.02
N ALA A 166 -5.31 18.18 -16.94
CA ALA A 166 -5.25 19.21 -15.90
C ALA A 166 -5.47 18.63 -14.51
N THR A 167 -6.32 17.61 -14.36
CA THR A 167 -6.49 16.86 -13.11
C THR A 167 -5.17 16.24 -12.63
N LEU A 168 -4.39 15.63 -13.52
CA LEU A 168 -3.07 15.09 -13.16
C LEU A 168 -2.07 16.19 -12.76
N VAL A 169 -2.14 17.37 -13.38
CA VAL A 169 -1.34 18.55 -12.97
C VAL A 169 -1.74 19.00 -11.55
N VAL A 170 -3.03 19.04 -11.23
CA VAL A 170 -3.50 19.36 -9.87
C VAL A 170 -3.00 18.31 -8.86
N PHE A 171 -3.01 17.03 -9.22
CA PHE A 171 -2.45 15.98 -8.38
C PHE A 171 -0.93 16.14 -8.21
N ALA A 172 -0.19 16.46 -9.25
CA ALA A 172 1.24 16.76 -9.16
C ALA A 172 1.51 17.97 -8.24
N ALA A 173 0.70 19.04 -8.37
CA ALA A 173 0.79 20.20 -7.51
C ALA A 173 0.51 19.86 -6.02
N SER A 174 -0.40 18.91 -5.74
CA SER A 174 -0.67 18.46 -4.37
C SER A 174 0.53 17.76 -3.73
N PHE A 175 1.33 17.01 -4.51
CA PHE A 175 2.59 16.45 -4.01
C PHE A 175 3.58 17.53 -3.62
N LEU A 176 3.74 18.56 -4.43
CA LEU A 176 4.69 19.64 -4.17
C LEU A 176 4.21 20.60 -3.07
N GLY A 177 2.92 20.97 -3.11
CA GLY A 177 2.36 21.98 -2.20
C GLY A 177 1.90 21.43 -0.85
N ILE A 178 1.55 20.13 -0.77
CA ILE A 178 1.03 19.52 0.46
C ILE A 178 1.99 18.46 0.99
N CYS A 179 2.29 17.42 0.18
CA CYS A 179 3.06 16.27 0.67
C CYS A 179 4.49 16.67 1.04
N LEU A 180 5.18 17.42 0.20
CA LEU A 180 6.57 17.81 0.42
C LEU A 180 6.75 18.64 1.70
N PRO A 181 5.96 19.72 1.97
CA PRO A 181 6.02 20.45 3.22
C PRO A 181 5.65 19.60 4.45
N LEU A 182 4.65 18.72 4.33
CA LEU A 182 4.25 17.84 5.43
C LEU A 182 5.37 16.87 5.81
N ILE A 183 6.02 16.23 4.82
CA ILE A 183 7.17 15.34 5.05
C ILE A 183 8.30 16.09 5.74
N TRP A 184 8.58 17.33 5.27
CA TRP A 184 9.66 18.15 5.81
C TRP A 184 9.42 18.56 7.26
N LYS A 185 8.18 18.83 7.64
CA LYS A 185 7.78 19.23 9.00
C LYS A 185 7.58 18.04 9.95
N ALA A 186 7.02 16.94 9.44
CA ALA A 186 6.64 15.80 10.28
C ALA A 186 7.81 14.88 10.61
N ILE A 187 8.73 14.66 9.65
CA ILE A 187 9.83 13.73 9.82
C ILE A 187 11.09 14.51 10.22
N PRO A 188 11.69 14.22 11.38
CA PRO A 188 12.92 14.90 11.82
C PRO A 188 14.09 14.59 10.86
N SER A 189 15.09 15.45 10.83
CA SER A 189 16.37 15.13 10.22
C SER A 189 16.95 13.92 10.93
N HIS A 190 17.43 12.96 10.12
CA HIS A 190 17.89 11.65 10.59
C HIS A 190 18.97 11.80 11.68
N THR A 191 18.66 11.33 12.87
CA THR A 191 19.68 10.89 13.82
C THR A 191 19.87 9.41 13.56
N PRO A 192 21.07 8.92 13.20
CA PRO A 192 21.29 7.50 13.07
C PRO A 192 20.78 6.82 14.33
N ILE A 193 19.82 5.92 14.20
CA ILE A 193 19.39 5.09 15.32
C ILE A 193 20.63 4.27 15.65
N ALA A 194 21.32 4.63 16.71
CA ALA A 194 22.35 3.77 17.26
C ALA A 194 21.69 2.40 17.39
N GLN A 195 22.27 1.40 16.73
CA GLN A 195 21.79 0.03 16.76
C GLN A 195 21.83 -0.46 18.21
N THR A 196 20.80 -0.16 18.98
CA THR A 196 20.54 -0.77 20.30
C THR A 196 19.89 -2.15 20.15
N ALA A 197 20.02 -2.76 18.99
CA ALA A 197 19.93 -4.20 18.87
C ALA A 197 21.28 -4.77 19.34
N GLY A 198 21.46 -4.86 20.65
CA GLY A 198 22.48 -5.74 21.20
C GLY A 198 22.38 -7.11 20.53
N PRO A 199 23.48 -7.84 20.36
CA PRO A 199 23.48 -9.16 19.76
C PRO A 199 22.51 -10.02 20.59
N SER A 200 21.30 -10.24 20.08
CA SER A 200 20.39 -11.23 20.64
C SER A 200 21.05 -12.58 20.46
N SER A 201 21.85 -12.95 21.45
CA SER A 201 22.56 -14.22 21.60
C SER A 201 21.58 -15.36 21.93
N ILE A 202 20.57 -15.53 21.09
CA ILE A 202 19.74 -16.72 21.10
C ILE A 202 20.05 -17.46 19.79
N HIS A 203 21.05 -18.34 19.88
CA HIS A 203 21.33 -19.39 18.89
C HIS A 203 20.23 -20.48 18.96
N GLN A 204 18.96 -20.10 18.88
CA GLN A 204 17.93 -21.07 18.56
C GLN A 204 17.99 -21.31 17.05
N GLN A 205 18.38 -22.50 16.65
CA GLN A 205 18.20 -23.00 15.27
C GLN A 205 16.69 -23.16 15.05
N ILE A 206 16.05 -22.04 14.70
CA ILE A 206 14.64 -22.07 14.29
C ILE A 206 14.70 -22.46 12.80
N THR A 207 14.33 -23.70 12.51
CA THR A 207 14.08 -24.15 11.13
C THR A 207 12.87 -23.40 10.61
N LEU A 208 13.07 -22.54 9.61
CA LEU A 208 11.96 -21.88 8.90
C LEU A 208 11.35 -22.93 7.97
N ASP A 209 10.05 -23.18 8.10
CA ASP A 209 9.32 -23.94 7.10
C ASP A 209 9.13 -23.06 5.84
N TRP A 210 10.03 -23.27 4.87
CA TRP A 210 10.02 -22.55 3.62
C TRP A 210 8.77 -22.83 2.79
N SER A 211 8.17 -24.00 2.90
CA SER A 211 6.93 -24.35 2.20
C SER A 211 5.78 -23.52 2.73
N ALA A 212 5.60 -23.45 4.04
CA ALA A 212 4.60 -22.59 4.68
C ALA A 212 4.82 -21.12 4.36
N PHE A 213 6.09 -20.67 4.33
CA PHE A 213 6.41 -19.28 3.97
C PHE A 213 5.98 -18.94 2.53
N TRP A 214 6.32 -19.78 1.54
CA TRP A 214 5.98 -19.50 0.14
C TRP A 214 4.49 -19.66 -0.15
N LEU A 215 3.81 -20.59 0.50
CA LEU A 215 2.35 -20.72 0.41
C LEU A 215 1.65 -19.48 0.96
N MET A 216 2.08 -19.00 2.12
CA MET A 216 1.55 -17.77 2.72
C MET A 216 1.83 -16.55 1.84
N ALA A 217 3.07 -16.38 1.37
CA ALA A 217 3.46 -15.28 0.50
C ALA A 217 2.66 -15.30 -0.82
N GLY A 218 2.50 -16.48 -1.42
CA GLY A 218 1.68 -16.68 -2.62
C GLY A 218 0.21 -16.35 -2.40
N ALA A 219 -0.38 -16.79 -1.29
CA ALA A 219 -1.77 -16.50 -0.94
C ALA A 219 -1.99 -15.00 -0.71
N ILE A 220 -1.08 -14.32 0.00
CA ILE A 220 -1.13 -12.88 0.21
C ILE A 220 -0.99 -12.12 -1.11
N ALA A 221 -0.07 -12.54 -1.98
CA ALA A 221 0.15 -11.92 -3.29
C ALA A 221 -1.07 -12.11 -4.21
N ALA A 222 -1.61 -13.33 -4.30
CA ALA A 222 -2.81 -13.62 -5.09
C ALA A 222 -4.02 -12.83 -4.60
N ASN A 223 -4.26 -12.79 -3.29
CA ASN A 223 -5.32 -11.98 -2.71
C ASN A 223 -5.11 -10.48 -3.00
N GLY A 224 -3.87 -9.99 -2.90
CA GLY A 224 -3.53 -8.61 -3.25
C GLY A 224 -3.83 -8.29 -4.70
N PHE A 225 -3.40 -9.16 -5.62
CA PHE A 225 -3.64 -9.01 -7.05
C PHE A 225 -5.13 -8.94 -7.37
N ILE A 226 -5.92 -9.89 -6.85
CA ILE A 226 -7.37 -9.94 -7.06
C ILE A 226 -8.03 -8.69 -6.47
N THR A 227 -7.74 -8.35 -5.21
CA THR A 227 -8.44 -7.27 -4.52
C THR A 227 -8.09 -5.90 -5.10
N TRP A 228 -6.82 -5.62 -5.37
CA TRP A 228 -6.39 -4.32 -5.86
C TRP A 228 -6.64 -4.15 -7.35
N GLY A 229 -6.38 -5.21 -8.15
CA GLY A 229 -6.67 -5.18 -9.58
C GLY A 229 -8.15 -4.99 -9.85
N PHE A 230 -9.01 -5.73 -9.15
CA PHE A 230 -10.46 -5.61 -9.33
C PHE A 230 -11.01 -4.25 -8.87
N SER A 231 -10.42 -3.63 -7.85
CA SER A 231 -10.88 -2.32 -7.38
C SER A 231 -10.83 -1.25 -8.47
N LEU A 232 -9.88 -1.33 -9.39
CA LEU A 232 -9.74 -0.37 -10.49
C LEU A 232 -10.80 -0.56 -11.60
N THR A 233 -11.49 -1.70 -11.64
CA THR A 233 -12.52 -2.01 -12.63
C THR A 233 -13.94 -1.77 -12.11
N LEU A 234 -14.11 -1.37 -10.86
CA LEU A 234 -15.43 -1.26 -10.21
C LEU A 234 -16.35 -0.26 -10.90
N ILE A 235 -15.84 0.92 -11.21
CA ILE A 235 -16.67 1.99 -11.80
C ILE A 235 -17.12 1.60 -13.21
N PRO A 236 -16.25 1.23 -14.16
CA PRO A 236 -16.67 0.70 -15.45
C PRO A 236 -17.66 -0.47 -15.33
N LEU A 237 -17.39 -1.41 -14.42
CA LEU A 237 -18.27 -2.56 -14.20
C LEU A 237 -19.66 -2.15 -13.74
N PHE A 238 -19.79 -1.12 -12.92
CA PHE A 238 -21.11 -0.64 -12.45
C PHE A 238 -21.85 0.13 -13.56
N GLU A 239 -21.13 0.87 -14.39
CA GLU A 239 -21.67 1.53 -15.58
C GLU A 239 -22.19 0.49 -16.59
N ASP A 240 -21.44 -0.56 -16.87
CA ASP A 240 -21.85 -1.69 -17.74
C ASP A 240 -23.11 -2.40 -17.21
N ARG A 241 -23.40 -2.28 -15.92
CA ARG A 241 -24.60 -2.83 -15.28
C ARG A 241 -25.76 -1.85 -15.19
N GLY A 242 -25.67 -0.73 -15.88
CA GLY A 242 -26.73 0.24 -16.04
C GLY A 242 -26.79 1.32 -14.97
N LEU A 243 -25.80 1.46 -14.10
CA LEU A 243 -25.68 2.62 -13.22
C LEU A 243 -25.14 3.83 -13.99
N GLY A 244 -25.71 5.00 -13.71
CA GLY A 244 -25.10 6.24 -14.19
C GLY A 244 -23.75 6.50 -13.56
N ARG A 245 -22.83 7.17 -14.26
CA ARG A 245 -21.45 7.43 -13.81
C ARG A 245 -21.37 8.03 -12.41
N ALA A 246 -22.16 9.06 -12.12
CA ALA A 246 -22.15 9.70 -10.80
C ALA A 246 -22.53 8.71 -9.68
N GLU A 247 -23.49 7.83 -9.95
CA GLU A 247 -23.93 6.80 -9.01
C GLU A 247 -22.89 5.69 -8.87
N ALA A 248 -22.29 5.24 -9.98
CA ALA A 248 -21.21 4.26 -9.99
C ALA A 248 -20.01 4.74 -9.17
N VAL A 249 -19.59 5.99 -9.37
CA VAL A 249 -18.51 6.63 -8.59
C VAL A 249 -18.88 6.72 -7.10
N ALA A 250 -20.12 7.15 -6.76
CA ALA A 250 -20.55 7.28 -5.37
C ALA A 250 -20.56 5.92 -4.65
N ILE A 251 -21.11 4.88 -5.29
CA ILE A 251 -21.16 3.52 -4.72
C ILE A 251 -19.73 2.95 -4.58
N ALA A 252 -18.91 3.04 -5.61
CA ALA A 252 -17.54 2.57 -5.55
C ALA A 252 -16.73 3.30 -4.46
N SER A 253 -16.91 4.62 -4.32
CA SER A 253 -16.23 5.44 -3.31
C SER A 253 -16.59 5.05 -1.88
N SER A 254 -17.77 4.49 -1.63
CA SER A 254 -18.17 3.99 -0.32
C SER A 254 -17.33 2.81 0.16
N LEU A 255 -16.61 2.14 -0.75
CA LEU A 255 -15.74 1.00 -0.45
C LEU A 255 -14.73 1.31 0.65
N GLY A 256 -14.10 2.48 0.61
CA GLY A 256 -13.11 2.88 1.63
C GLY A 256 -13.72 3.02 3.02
N LEU A 257 -14.95 3.55 3.13
CA LEU A 257 -15.67 3.64 4.39
C LEU A 257 -16.00 2.25 4.95
N VAL A 258 -16.46 1.33 4.09
CA VAL A 258 -16.75 -0.05 4.48
C VAL A 258 -15.47 -0.77 4.94
N GLN A 259 -14.35 -0.57 4.26
CA GLN A 259 -13.06 -1.11 4.69
C GLN A 259 -12.61 -0.60 6.07
N ILE A 260 -12.84 0.69 6.35
CA ILE A 260 -12.53 1.28 7.66
C ILE A 260 -13.46 0.69 8.73
N ALA A 261 -14.77 0.56 8.44
CA ALA A 261 -15.72 -0.07 9.36
C ALA A 261 -15.30 -1.52 9.69
N ALA A 262 -14.85 -2.30 8.69
CA ALA A 262 -14.33 -3.65 8.91
C ALA A 262 -13.11 -3.66 9.86
N ARG A 263 -12.19 -2.72 9.67
CA ARG A 263 -11.01 -2.58 10.56
C ARG A 263 -11.39 -2.17 11.98
N ALA A 264 -12.39 -1.30 12.11
CA ALA A 264 -12.90 -0.89 13.42
C ALA A 264 -13.57 -2.07 14.15
N VAL A 265 -14.37 -2.87 13.45
CA VAL A 265 -15.00 -4.08 13.99
C VAL A 265 -13.95 -5.09 14.45
N ASP A 266 -12.91 -5.35 13.65
CA ASP A 266 -11.81 -6.25 14.06
C ASP A 266 -11.08 -5.72 15.30
N ALA A 267 -10.80 -4.41 15.35
CA ALA A 267 -10.16 -3.77 16.50
C ALA A 267 -11.01 -3.88 17.77
N LEU A 268 -12.35 -3.78 17.67
CA LEU A 268 -13.28 -3.95 18.78
C LEU A 268 -13.40 -5.42 19.23
N GLY A 269 -13.23 -6.36 18.30
CA GLY A 269 -13.19 -7.81 18.61
C GLY A 269 -12.02 -8.20 19.51
N GLY A 270 -10.96 -7.39 19.52
CA GLY A 270 -9.83 -7.45 20.45
C GLY A 270 -9.14 -8.82 20.47
N ARG A 271 -8.85 -9.35 21.68
CA ARG A 271 -8.12 -10.63 21.86
C ARG A 271 -8.94 -11.88 21.52
N ARG A 272 -10.23 -11.75 21.23
CA ARG A 272 -11.11 -12.90 20.94
C ARG A 272 -10.95 -13.41 19.51
N TRP A 273 -10.46 -12.56 18.60
CA TRP A 273 -10.28 -12.90 17.18
C TRP A 273 -8.79 -12.96 16.84
N SER A 274 -8.37 -14.10 16.31
CA SER A 274 -7.00 -14.24 15.80
C SER A 274 -6.91 -13.68 14.40
N GLY A 275 -5.75 -13.12 14.03
CA GLY A 275 -5.54 -12.66 12.65
C GLY A 275 -5.74 -13.75 11.59
N LEU A 276 -5.53 -15.02 11.97
CA LEU A 276 -5.80 -16.16 11.09
C LEU A 276 -7.32 -16.34 10.89
N THR A 277 -8.11 -16.26 11.94
CA THR A 277 -9.59 -16.35 11.85
C THR A 277 -10.15 -15.24 10.99
N THR A 278 -9.71 -13.99 11.22
CA THR A 278 -10.08 -12.83 10.39
C THR A 278 -9.71 -13.06 8.93
N GLY A 279 -8.51 -13.56 8.64
CA GLY A 279 -8.05 -13.87 7.29
C GLY A 279 -8.87 -14.97 6.59
N LEU A 280 -9.21 -16.05 7.31
CA LEU A 280 -10.05 -17.13 6.78
C LEU A 280 -11.46 -16.65 6.44
N ILE A 281 -12.10 -15.90 7.35
CA ILE A 281 -13.43 -15.33 7.11
C ILE A 281 -13.39 -14.38 5.90
N ALA A 282 -12.42 -13.47 5.84
CA ALA A 282 -12.29 -12.54 4.74
C ALA A 282 -12.07 -13.27 3.40
N SER A 283 -11.26 -14.34 3.39
CA SER A 283 -11.02 -15.17 2.21
C SER A 283 -12.26 -15.95 1.75
N ALA A 284 -13.13 -16.35 2.67
CA ALA A 284 -14.39 -17.03 2.35
C ALA A 284 -15.48 -16.06 1.85
N VAL A 285 -15.53 -14.84 2.40
CA VAL A 285 -16.52 -13.82 2.01
C VAL A 285 -16.24 -13.27 0.61
N LEU A 286 -14.98 -13.18 0.19
CA LEU A 286 -14.61 -12.60 -1.09
C LEU A 286 -15.19 -13.34 -2.30
N PRO A 287 -15.09 -14.67 -2.44
CA PRO A 287 -15.77 -15.43 -3.51
C PRO A 287 -17.30 -15.24 -3.50
N ILE A 288 -17.91 -15.19 -2.32
CA ILE A 288 -19.37 -14.97 -2.18
C ILE A 288 -19.73 -13.59 -2.76
N ALA A 289 -18.94 -12.57 -2.45
CA ALA A 289 -19.16 -11.24 -3.02
C ALA A 289 -19.09 -11.27 -4.55
N TYR A 290 -18.10 -11.95 -5.15
CA TYR A 290 -18.02 -12.06 -6.61
C TYR A 290 -19.20 -12.85 -7.22
N MET A 291 -19.66 -13.91 -6.55
CA MET A 291 -20.81 -14.68 -7.01
C MET A 291 -22.09 -13.82 -7.13
N LEU A 292 -22.28 -12.83 -6.25
CA LEU A 292 -23.41 -11.90 -6.35
C LEU A 292 -23.43 -11.15 -7.69
N LEU A 293 -22.25 -10.81 -8.21
CA LEU A 293 -22.14 -10.14 -9.51
C LEU A 293 -22.49 -11.06 -10.68
N LEU A 294 -22.45 -12.38 -10.52
CA LEU A 294 -22.84 -13.34 -11.56
C LEU A 294 -24.35 -13.60 -11.56
N VAL A 295 -25.01 -13.40 -10.41
CA VAL A 295 -26.45 -13.70 -10.26
C VAL A 295 -27.33 -12.61 -10.89
N GLY A 296 -26.87 -11.35 -10.92
CA GLY A 296 -27.67 -10.27 -11.51
C GLY A 296 -26.98 -8.91 -11.47
N SER A 297 -27.68 -7.91 -12.05
CA SER A 297 -27.19 -6.53 -12.20
C SER A 297 -27.99 -5.50 -11.38
N GLY A 298 -28.90 -5.94 -10.53
CA GLY A 298 -29.73 -5.02 -9.75
C GLY A 298 -28.93 -4.19 -8.74
N ARG A 299 -29.35 -2.93 -8.54
CA ARG A 299 -28.69 -1.97 -7.61
C ARG A 299 -28.46 -2.57 -6.22
N GLY A 300 -29.43 -3.33 -5.67
CA GLY A 300 -29.30 -3.98 -4.37
C GLY A 300 -28.17 -5.00 -4.32
N LEU A 301 -27.96 -5.77 -5.40
CA LEU A 301 -26.86 -6.72 -5.52
C LEU A 301 -25.50 -6.01 -5.57
N ILE A 302 -25.40 -4.90 -6.30
CA ILE A 302 -24.18 -4.09 -6.38
C ILE A 302 -23.82 -3.51 -5.00
N LEU A 303 -24.80 -2.97 -4.28
CA LEU A 303 -24.58 -2.46 -2.92
C LEU A 303 -24.14 -3.56 -1.96
N THR A 304 -24.80 -4.72 -2.01
CA THR A 304 -24.44 -5.89 -1.19
C THR A 304 -23.02 -6.36 -1.53
N PHE A 305 -22.67 -6.41 -2.83
CA PHE A 305 -21.32 -6.71 -3.28
C PHE A 305 -20.30 -5.74 -2.68
N VAL A 306 -20.51 -4.43 -2.78
CA VAL A 306 -19.57 -3.41 -2.26
C VAL A 306 -19.38 -3.56 -0.74
N VAL A 307 -20.45 -3.86 -0.01
CA VAL A 307 -20.37 -4.10 1.44
C VAL A 307 -19.55 -5.34 1.72
N LEU A 308 -19.82 -6.49 1.11
CA LEU A 308 -19.11 -7.74 1.36
C LEU A 308 -17.65 -7.64 0.89
N TYR A 309 -17.41 -7.08 -0.29
CA TYR A 309 -16.07 -6.87 -0.84
C TYR A 309 -15.25 -5.91 0.03
N GLY A 310 -15.86 -4.82 0.49
CA GLY A 310 -15.24 -3.85 1.40
C GLY A 310 -14.91 -4.45 2.76
N LEU A 311 -15.84 -5.20 3.36
CA LEU A 311 -15.60 -5.90 4.63
C LEU A 311 -14.46 -6.91 4.49
N ALA A 312 -14.47 -7.73 3.43
CA ALA A 312 -13.41 -8.71 3.16
C ALA A 312 -12.05 -8.02 2.96
N GLY A 313 -11.99 -6.96 2.14
CA GLY A 313 -10.76 -6.20 1.89
C GLY A 313 -10.21 -5.50 3.14
N GLY A 314 -11.08 -4.90 3.95
CA GLY A 314 -10.70 -4.26 5.21
C GLY A 314 -10.16 -5.24 6.24
N ALA A 315 -10.82 -6.38 6.43
CA ALA A 315 -10.40 -7.46 7.33
C ALA A 315 -9.09 -8.10 6.86
N MET A 316 -8.94 -8.36 5.56
CA MET A 316 -7.73 -8.92 4.99
C MET A 316 -6.51 -8.00 5.15
N ALA A 317 -6.69 -6.68 5.13
CA ALA A 317 -5.60 -5.74 5.36
C ALA A 317 -4.98 -5.91 6.77
N ILE A 318 -5.79 -6.25 7.78
CA ILE A 318 -5.32 -6.56 9.13
C ILE A 318 -4.67 -7.95 9.15
N ALA A 319 -5.33 -8.94 8.55
CA ALA A 319 -4.85 -10.32 8.52
C ALA A 319 -3.45 -10.42 7.90
N ARG A 320 -3.19 -9.69 6.79
CA ARG A 320 -1.86 -9.66 6.14
C ARG A 320 -0.73 -9.25 7.09
N SER A 321 -0.99 -8.35 8.03
CA SER A 321 0.02 -7.93 9.01
C SER A 321 0.13 -8.87 10.21
N ALA A 322 -0.96 -9.57 10.56
CA ALA A 322 -1.04 -10.43 11.73
C ALA A 322 -0.63 -11.88 11.46
N ILE A 323 -1.01 -12.45 10.31
CA ILE A 323 -0.75 -13.87 9.94
C ILE A 323 0.74 -14.23 10.01
N PRO A 324 1.68 -13.44 9.45
CA PRO A 324 3.09 -13.78 9.53
C PRO A 324 3.62 -13.88 10.96
N LEU A 325 3.05 -13.07 11.87
CA LEU A 325 3.43 -13.07 13.29
C LEU A 325 2.82 -14.21 14.07
N THR A 326 1.75 -14.84 13.57
CA THR A 326 1.12 -16.02 14.20
C THR A 326 1.72 -17.33 13.70
N VAL A 327 2.12 -17.38 12.42
CA VAL A 327 2.68 -18.58 11.77
C VAL A 327 4.18 -18.72 12.06
N PHE A 328 4.91 -17.62 12.16
CA PHE A 328 6.34 -17.67 12.41
C PHE A 328 6.71 -17.04 13.76
N PRO A 329 7.62 -17.64 14.54
CA PRO A 329 8.21 -16.98 15.69
C PRO A 329 8.83 -15.64 15.27
N ARG A 330 8.68 -14.60 16.08
CA ARG A 330 9.15 -13.23 15.77
C ARG A 330 10.60 -13.18 15.28
N VAL A 331 11.47 -14.02 15.85
CA VAL A 331 12.89 -14.12 15.48
C VAL A 331 13.05 -14.75 14.09
N ALA A 332 12.26 -15.78 13.76
CA ALA A 332 12.30 -16.43 12.44
C ALA A 332 11.80 -15.51 11.33
N TYR A 333 10.73 -14.75 11.60
CA TYR A 333 10.21 -13.75 10.66
C TYR A 333 11.22 -12.63 10.39
N ALA A 334 11.86 -12.09 11.43
CA ALA A 334 12.88 -11.07 11.28
C ALA A 334 14.09 -11.58 10.46
N ARG A 335 14.53 -12.85 10.66
CA ARG A 335 15.59 -13.47 9.85
C ARG A 335 15.16 -13.75 8.42
N ALA A 336 13.93 -14.22 8.20
CA ALA A 336 13.42 -14.45 6.85
C ALA A 336 13.32 -13.13 6.07
N SER A 337 12.81 -12.08 6.69
CA SER A 337 12.75 -10.74 6.12
C SER A 337 14.14 -10.17 5.86
N ALA A 338 15.10 -10.38 6.76
CA ALA A 338 16.49 -9.96 6.59
C ALA A 338 17.22 -10.77 5.50
N ARG A 339 16.96 -12.09 5.38
CA ARG A 339 17.54 -12.93 4.32
C ARG A 339 16.92 -12.64 2.95
N LEU A 340 15.65 -12.31 2.89
CA LEU A 340 15.02 -11.79 1.67
C LEU A 340 15.60 -10.41 1.30
N ALA A 341 16.07 -9.63 2.28
CA ALA A 341 16.71 -8.34 2.09
C ALA A 341 18.22 -8.43 1.72
N LEU A 342 18.88 -9.58 1.90
CA LEU A 342 20.32 -9.76 1.65
C LEU A 342 20.58 -11.00 0.77
N PRO A 343 20.36 -10.97 -0.54
CA PRO A 343 20.87 -12.01 -1.42
C PRO A 343 22.39 -11.81 -1.57
N GLY A 344 23.18 -12.62 -0.86
CA GLY A 344 24.62 -12.62 -1.09
C GLY A 344 25.53 -12.93 0.10
N VAL A 345 25.03 -13.00 1.32
CA VAL A 345 25.82 -13.53 2.43
C VAL A 345 25.79 -15.06 2.36
N ARG A 346 26.63 -15.63 1.50
CA ARG A 346 26.99 -17.04 1.60
C ARG A 346 27.58 -17.25 2.99
N ASP A 347 27.00 -18.13 3.77
CA ASP A 347 27.60 -18.70 4.97
C ASP A 347 28.98 -19.24 4.55
N ARG A 348 30.03 -18.49 4.81
CA ARG A 348 31.37 -19.07 4.85
C ARG A 348 31.38 -19.98 6.06
N PRO A 349 31.58 -21.31 5.91
CA PRO A 349 31.71 -22.18 7.05
C PRO A 349 32.86 -21.63 7.87
N ALA A 350 32.62 -21.42 9.15
CA ALA A 350 33.64 -21.05 10.10
C ALA A 350 34.76 -22.08 9.98
N ARG A 351 35.88 -21.70 9.32
CA ARG A 351 37.08 -22.49 9.36
C ARG A 351 37.48 -22.54 10.84
N LEU A 352 37.32 -23.72 11.44
CA LEU A 352 37.92 -24.06 12.72
C LEU A 352 39.38 -23.64 12.66
N ARG A 353 39.74 -22.57 13.33
CA ARG A 353 41.13 -22.27 13.65
C ARG A 353 41.60 -23.46 14.47
N ARG A 354 42.37 -24.34 13.86
CA ARG A 354 43.20 -25.28 14.59
C ARG A 354 44.22 -24.43 15.34
N ASP A 355 44.13 -24.49 16.63
CA ASP A 355 45.13 -23.92 17.53
C ASP A 355 46.42 -24.72 17.35
N PRO A 356 47.57 -24.10 16.96
CA PRO A 356 48.79 -24.83 16.72
C PRO A 356 49.57 -25.23 17.99
N ASP A 357 49.09 -24.82 19.18
CA ASP A 357 49.89 -24.91 20.43
C ASP A 357 49.34 -25.89 21.48
N ALA A 358 48.58 -26.91 21.06
CA ALA A 358 48.27 -28.01 21.98
C ALA A 358 49.34 -29.11 21.86
N ARG A 359 50.45 -28.93 22.60
CA ARG A 359 51.38 -30.00 23.01
C ARG A 359 51.29 -30.21 24.50
#